data_a3d3b1929cffb28eb7da5c192ead619f
#
_entry.id   a3d3b1929cffb28eb7da5c192ead619f
#
_cell.length_a   1.000
_cell.length_b   1.000
_cell.length_c   1.000
_cell.angle_alpha   90.00
_cell.angle_beta   90.00
_cell.angle_gamma   90.00
#
_symmetry.space_group_name_H-M   'P 1'
#
loop_
_entity.id
_entity.type
_entity.pdbx_description
1 polymer ?
#
loop_
_entity_poly.entity_id
_entity_poly.type
_entity_poly.pdbx_seq_one_letter_code
_entity_poly.pdbx_strand_id
1 'polypeptide(L)'
;MRDMSKTFNVNGICYPNEHYMVNIDSKLAQIKQLVDEKKYFVINRARQYGKTTTLNMLVKYLADKYTVFFISFEGLGETAFESETAFCGTICELLYDTVLYEEVPTIDDTVKQIIIDSIKKKAQDMLSLSSLISNICKNAEVPVILMIDEVDQASDHKVFIDFLGMLRSKFLKRSTRPTFQSVILAGVYDIKNLKHRIREDHEHQMNSPWNIAADFSVDMSFTRDDIASMLDEYEKDYKCTMEVKKIAELIYEYTSGYPYLVSKICKLIDERCDQNWTKQGVLEAIKILLKETNTLFDDLRKKITDYKELKNMLYSILFQGESYPYNPDNFVIDIGTMFGFIKENDGQVVISNRIFETRLYNLF
;
A
#
# COMPACT_ATOMS: atom_id res chain seq x y z
N MET A 1 10.44 -19.44 31.12
CA MET A 1 10.28 -19.02 29.74
C MET A 1 9.93 -17.54 29.79
N ARG A 2 10.72 -16.64 29.22
CA ARG A 2 10.26 -15.25 29.02
C ARG A 2 9.10 -15.34 28.05
N ASP A 3 7.90 -14.94 28.45
CA ASP A 3 6.83 -14.60 27.52
C ASP A 3 7.48 -13.71 26.45
N MET A 4 7.40 -14.11 25.19
CA MET A 4 8.00 -13.30 24.12
C MET A 4 7.19 -12.00 24.05
N SER A 5 7.72 -10.94 24.64
CA SER A 5 7.13 -9.61 24.53
C SER A 5 7.11 -9.20 23.07
N LYS A 6 6.00 -8.58 22.63
CA LYS A 6 5.89 -7.99 21.29
C LYS A 6 7.02 -7.01 21.03
N THR A 7 7.29 -6.74 19.77
CA THR A 7 8.33 -5.78 19.34
C THR A 7 7.74 -4.74 18.39
N PHE A 8 8.41 -3.58 18.26
CA PHE A 8 8.07 -2.61 17.20
C PHE A 8 8.72 -3.05 15.89
N ASN A 9 7.89 -3.45 14.92
CA ASN A 9 8.39 -3.89 13.62
C ASN A 9 8.42 -2.72 12.61
N VAL A 10 9.49 -2.69 11.81
CA VAL A 10 9.69 -1.69 10.73
C VAL A 10 10.05 -2.35 9.39
N ASN A 11 10.12 -3.68 9.35
CA ASN A 11 10.48 -4.44 8.17
C ASN A 11 9.40 -5.49 7.85
N GLY A 12 8.94 -5.52 6.61
CA GLY A 12 7.95 -6.49 6.18
C GLY A 12 6.57 -6.33 6.85
N ILE A 13 5.85 -7.43 6.96
CA ILE A 13 4.47 -7.48 7.46
C ILE A 13 4.47 -7.43 8.99
N CYS A 14 3.51 -6.68 9.56
CA CYS A 14 3.27 -6.69 10.99
C CYS A 14 2.18 -7.70 11.36
N TYR A 15 2.42 -8.45 12.45
CA TYR A 15 1.50 -9.44 12.99
C TYR A 15 1.06 -9.06 14.40
N PRO A 16 -0.25 -9.03 14.71
CA PRO A 16 -0.76 -8.56 16.02
C PRO A 16 -0.25 -9.35 17.22
N ASN A 17 0.11 -10.62 17.03
CA ASN A 17 0.62 -11.48 18.12
C ASN A 17 2.11 -11.27 18.41
N GLU A 18 2.86 -10.65 17.49
CA GLU A 18 4.32 -10.50 17.56
C GLU A 18 4.76 -9.04 17.67
N HIS A 19 3.89 -8.13 17.24
CA HIS A 19 4.26 -6.73 17.09
C HIS A 19 3.26 -5.79 17.76
N TYR A 20 3.77 -4.70 18.32
CA TYR A 20 2.94 -3.57 18.72
C TYR A 20 2.41 -2.88 17.47
N MET A 21 1.09 -2.85 17.36
CA MET A 21 0.39 -2.35 16.18
C MET A 21 -0.71 -1.37 16.56
N VAL A 22 -0.92 -0.42 15.69
CA VAL A 22 -2.09 0.44 15.75
C VAL A 22 -3.33 -0.36 15.35
N ASN A 23 -4.45 -0.14 16.06
CA ASN A 23 -5.73 -0.70 15.63
C ASN A 23 -6.23 0.05 14.40
N ILE A 24 -6.41 -0.68 13.29
CA ILE A 24 -6.90 -0.14 12.02
C ILE A 24 -8.31 -0.62 11.65
N ASP A 25 -9.08 -1.17 12.58
CA ASP A 25 -10.40 -1.73 12.31
C ASP A 25 -11.36 -0.73 11.64
N SER A 26 -11.30 0.53 12.05
CA SER A 26 -12.10 1.60 11.42
C SER A 26 -11.71 1.84 9.95
N LYS A 27 -10.43 1.69 9.62
CA LYS A 27 -9.91 1.81 8.24
C LYS A 27 -10.31 0.59 7.42
N LEU A 28 -10.20 -0.61 8.00
CA LEU A 28 -10.67 -1.85 7.37
C LEU A 28 -12.18 -1.81 7.09
N ALA A 29 -12.98 -1.27 8.00
CA ALA A 29 -14.42 -1.08 7.80
C ALA A 29 -14.72 -0.14 6.62
N GLN A 30 -13.98 0.97 6.48
CA GLN A 30 -14.13 1.88 5.34
C GLN A 30 -13.73 1.21 4.02
N ILE A 31 -12.63 0.43 4.00
CA ILE A 31 -12.21 -0.33 2.83
C ILE A 31 -13.26 -1.39 2.48
N LYS A 32 -13.78 -2.10 3.49
CA LYS A 32 -14.86 -3.07 3.31
C LYS A 32 -16.11 -2.46 2.69
N GLN A 33 -16.46 -1.23 3.04
CA GLN A 33 -17.58 -0.52 2.43
C GLN A 33 -17.40 -0.40 0.91
N LEU A 34 -16.21 -0.04 0.42
CA LEU A 34 -15.92 -0.01 -1.03
C LEU A 34 -16.08 -1.39 -1.68
N VAL A 35 -15.69 -2.44 -0.98
CA VAL A 35 -15.87 -3.83 -1.43
C VAL A 35 -17.35 -4.20 -1.48
N ASP A 36 -18.13 -3.88 -0.44
CA ASP A 36 -19.58 -4.14 -0.38
C ASP A 36 -20.32 -3.40 -1.51
N GLU A 37 -19.86 -2.19 -1.86
CA GLU A 37 -20.36 -1.38 -2.99
C GLU A 37 -19.88 -1.86 -4.36
N LYS A 38 -19.16 -2.96 -4.44
CA LYS A 38 -18.63 -3.55 -5.69
C LYS A 38 -17.71 -2.60 -6.45
N LYS A 39 -16.92 -1.80 -5.74
CA LYS A 39 -15.95 -0.90 -6.35
C LYS A 39 -14.65 -1.64 -6.67
N TYR A 40 -14.05 -1.25 -7.79
CA TYR A 40 -12.64 -1.53 -8.08
C TYR A 40 -11.86 -0.28 -7.71
N PHE A 41 -10.74 -0.42 -7.01
CA PHE A 41 -9.98 0.74 -6.53
C PHE A 41 -8.49 0.43 -6.38
N VAL A 42 -7.71 1.49 -6.16
CA VAL A 42 -6.26 1.41 -5.98
C VAL A 42 -5.88 2.00 -4.62
N ILE A 43 -5.13 1.26 -3.83
CA ILE A 43 -4.47 1.75 -2.63
C ILE A 43 -3.09 2.29 -3.04
N ASN A 44 -3.08 3.53 -3.53
CA ASN A 44 -1.85 4.23 -3.93
C ASN A 44 -1.33 5.04 -2.74
N ARG A 45 -0.36 4.50 -2.04
CA ARG A 45 0.29 5.18 -0.90
C ARG A 45 1.80 5.04 -1.04
N ALA A 46 2.52 6.00 -0.48
CA ALA A 46 3.97 6.02 -0.42
C ALA A 46 4.57 4.70 0.08
N ARG A 47 5.86 4.49 -0.15
CA ARG A 47 6.57 3.35 0.41
C ARG A 47 6.50 3.35 1.94
N GLN A 48 6.47 2.14 2.53
CA GLN A 48 6.43 1.96 3.99
C GLN A 48 5.24 2.65 4.68
N TYR A 49 4.12 2.77 3.96
CA TYR A 49 2.86 3.32 4.47
C TYR A 49 1.90 2.23 4.99
N GLY A 50 2.40 1.00 5.19
CA GLY A 50 1.63 -0.11 5.75
C GLY A 50 0.67 -0.79 4.78
N LYS A 51 0.81 -0.61 3.45
CA LYS A 51 -0.07 -1.22 2.42
C LYS A 51 -0.20 -2.73 2.60
N THR A 52 0.91 -3.45 2.53
CA THR A 52 0.93 -4.92 2.63
C THR A 52 0.35 -5.42 3.95
N THR A 53 0.67 -4.77 5.08
CA THR A 53 0.08 -5.09 6.38
C THR A 53 -1.43 -4.89 6.37
N THR A 54 -1.91 -3.77 5.82
CA THR A 54 -3.35 -3.48 5.70
C THR A 54 -4.05 -4.52 4.83
N LEU A 55 -3.47 -4.92 3.69
CA LEU A 55 -4.04 -5.95 2.81
C LEU A 55 -4.12 -7.30 3.53
N ASN A 56 -3.06 -7.71 4.25
CA ASN A 56 -3.08 -8.95 5.02
C ASN A 56 -4.16 -8.94 6.13
N MET A 57 -4.33 -7.82 6.81
CA MET A 57 -5.42 -7.67 7.80
C MET A 57 -6.78 -7.67 7.11
N LEU A 58 -6.89 -7.05 5.94
CA LEU A 58 -8.13 -6.99 5.16
C LEU A 58 -8.56 -8.38 4.66
N VAL A 59 -7.62 -9.24 4.26
CA VAL A 59 -7.91 -10.66 3.92
C VAL A 59 -8.68 -11.32 5.05
N LYS A 60 -8.15 -11.24 6.27
CA LYS A 60 -8.79 -11.83 7.46
C LYS A 60 -10.13 -11.17 7.79
N TYR A 61 -10.21 -9.84 7.65
CA TYR A 61 -11.42 -9.06 7.93
C TYR A 61 -12.57 -9.36 6.96
N LEU A 62 -12.26 -9.80 5.74
CA LEU A 62 -13.24 -10.13 4.70
C LEU A 62 -13.56 -11.62 4.61
N ALA A 63 -12.79 -12.49 5.24
CA ALA A 63 -12.83 -13.94 5.06
C ALA A 63 -14.18 -14.60 5.40
N ASP A 64 -14.97 -14.00 6.30
CA ASP A 64 -16.27 -14.55 6.68
C ASP A 64 -17.34 -14.39 5.58
N LYS A 65 -17.15 -13.45 4.65
CA LYS A 65 -18.17 -13.05 3.68
C LYS A 65 -17.75 -13.21 2.22
N TYR A 66 -16.45 -13.29 1.98
CA TYR A 66 -15.87 -13.26 0.65
C TYR A 66 -14.78 -14.30 0.49
N THR A 67 -14.66 -14.88 -0.70
CA THR A 67 -13.45 -15.60 -1.11
C THR A 67 -12.43 -14.57 -1.60
N VAL A 68 -11.30 -14.46 -0.92
CA VAL A 68 -10.26 -13.48 -1.22
C VAL A 68 -9.05 -14.16 -1.83
N PHE A 69 -8.72 -13.82 -3.07
CA PHE A 69 -7.44 -14.14 -3.67
C PHE A 69 -6.51 -12.94 -3.46
N PHE A 70 -5.48 -13.13 -2.66
CA PHE A 70 -4.45 -12.14 -2.42
C PHE A 70 -3.15 -12.60 -3.08
N ILE A 71 -2.72 -11.92 -4.12
CA ILE A 71 -1.49 -12.20 -4.85
C ILE A 71 -0.57 -11.00 -4.80
N SER A 72 0.73 -11.22 -4.98
CA SER A 72 1.73 -10.15 -5.04
C SER A 72 2.59 -10.28 -6.28
N PHE A 73 2.94 -9.16 -6.88
CA PHE A 73 3.93 -9.11 -7.96
C PHE A 73 5.36 -8.93 -7.42
N GLU A 74 5.53 -8.83 -6.10
CA GLU A 74 6.87 -8.78 -5.48
C GLU A 74 7.68 -10.02 -5.86
N GLY A 75 8.92 -9.80 -6.31
CA GLY A 75 9.83 -10.88 -6.67
C GLY A 75 9.58 -11.54 -8.01
N LEU A 76 8.57 -11.12 -8.77
CA LEU A 76 8.41 -11.58 -10.15
C LEU A 76 9.53 -11.00 -11.02
N GLY A 77 10.20 -11.88 -11.78
CA GLY A 77 11.20 -11.46 -12.76
C GLY A 77 10.56 -10.86 -14.02
N GLU A 78 11.37 -10.13 -14.81
CA GLU A 78 10.96 -9.54 -16.11
C GLU A 78 10.27 -10.54 -17.03
N THR A 79 10.69 -11.81 -17.01
CA THR A 79 10.14 -12.88 -17.85
C THR A 79 8.64 -13.11 -17.63
N ALA A 80 8.11 -12.81 -16.44
CA ALA A 80 6.68 -12.89 -16.15
C ALA A 80 5.85 -11.87 -16.97
N PHE A 81 6.48 -10.82 -17.46
CA PHE A 81 5.83 -9.72 -18.16
C PHE A 81 6.21 -9.62 -19.66
N GLU A 82 7.08 -10.50 -20.15
CA GLU A 82 7.60 -10.46 -21.55
C GLU A 82 6.53 -10.78 -22.58
N SER A 83 5.54 -11.59 -22.23
CA SER A 83 4.49 -12.00 -23.18
C SER A 83 3.16 -12.20 -22.48
N GLU A 84 2.07 -12.17 -23.26
CA GLU A 84 0.72 -12.46 -22.78
C GLU A 84 0.64 -13.87 -22.19
N THR A 85 1.27 -14.84 -22.84
CA THR A 85 1.30 -16.23 -22.35
C THR A 85 2.04 -16.38 -21.02
N ALA A 86 3.21 -15.72 -20.87
CA ALA A 86 3.97 -15.75 -19.64
C ALA A 86 3.17 -15.09 -18.49
N PHE A 87 2.60 -13.92 -18.74
CA PHE A 87 1.82 -13.19 -17.75
C PHE A 87 0.57 -13.94 -17.31
N CYS A 88 -0.23 -14.46 -18.27
CA CYS A 88 -1.43 -15.23 -17.95
C CYS A 88 -1.09 -16.50 -17.19
N GLY A 89 0.00 -17.18 -17.55
CA GLY A 89 0.52 -18.34 -16.82
C GLY A 89 0.90 -17.98 -15.38
N THR A 90 1.64 -16.88 -15.20
CA THR A 90 2.03 -16.37 -13.86
C THR A 90 0.81 -16.05 -12.99
N ILE A 91 -0.21 -15.40 -13.54
CA ILE A 91 -1.45 -15.14 -12.77
C ILE A 91 -2.12 -16.45 -12.34
N CYS A 92 -2.17 -17.47 -13.21
CA CYS A 92 -2.71 -18.78 -12.84
C CYS A 92 -1.89 -19.44 -11.72
N GLU A 93 -0.57 -19.38 -11.81
CA GLU A 93 0.33 -19.91 -10.76
C GLU A 93 0.13 -19.21 -9.42
N LEU A 94 0.05 -17.88 -9.40
CA LEU A 94 -0.21 -17.11 -8.18
C LEU A 94 -1.57 -17.45 -7.55
N LEU A 95 -2.63 -17.63 -8.38
CA LEU A 95 -3.93 -18.08 -7.88
C LEU A 95 -3.87 -19.51 -7.33
N TYR A 96 -3.08 -20.37 -7.95
CA TYR A 96 -2.88 -21.73 -7.48
C TYR A 96 -2.11 -21.79 -6.17
N ASP A 97 -1.06 -20.99 -6.04
CA ASP A 97 -0.28 -20.89 -4.80
C ASP A 97 -1.13 -20.39 -3.62
N THR A 98 -2.01 -19.41 -3.85
CA THR A 98 -2.98 -18.97 -2.85
C THR A 98 -3.86 -20.12 -2.36
N VAL A 99 -4.32 -20.98 -3.26
CA VAL A 99 -5.17 -22.15 -2.91
C VAL A 99 -4.38 -23.24 -2.18
N LEU A 100 -3.10 -23.38 -2.50
CA LEU A 100 -2.27 -24.47 -1.99
C LEU A 100 -1.65 -24.16 -0.63
N TYR A 101 -1.23 -22.93 -0.43
CA TYR A 101 -0.41 -22.53 0.73
C TYR A 101 -1.10 -21.58 1.70
N GLU A 102 -2.19 -20.93 1.29
CA GLU A 102 -2.91 -20.00 2.14
C GLU A 102 -4.24 -20.60 2.63
N GLU A 103 -4.61 -20.27 3.86
CA GLU A 103 -5.92 -20.60 4.38
C GLU A 103 -6.96 -19.63 3.80
N VAL A 104 -7.71 -20.06 2.78
CA VAL A 104 -8.86 -19.35 2.22
C VAL A 104 -10.15 -20.05 2.69
N PRO A 105 -10.73 -19.64 3.84
CA PRO A 105 -11.80 -20.41 4.50
C PRO A 105 -13.05 -20.61 3.66
N THR A 106 -13.32 -19.66 2.75
CA THR A 106 -14.53 -19.61 1.92
C THR A 106 -14.35 -20.20 0.53
N ILE A 107 -13.17 -20.78 0.24
CA ILE A 107 -12.96 -21.43 -1.05
C ILE A 107 -13.50 -22.88 -1.02
N ASP A 108 -14.42 -23.18 -1.91
CA ASP A 108 -14.98 -24.52 -2.05
C ASP A 108 -14.11 -25.44 -2.94
N ASP A 109 -14.32 -26.74 -2.84
CA ASP A 109 -13.54 -27.74 -3.58
C ASP A 109 -13.72 -27.61 -5.09
N THR A 110 -14.87 -27.14 -5.57
CA THR A 110 -15.14 -26.92 -6.99
C THR A 110 -14.22 -25.81 -7.53
N VAL A 111 -14.12 -24.69 -6.81
CA VAL A 111 -13.24 -23.58 -7.20
C VAL A 111 -11.78 -24.01 -7.11
N LYS A 112 -11.38 -24.74 -6.06
CA LYS A 112 -10.02 -25.32 -5.96
C LYS A 112 -9.71 -26.17 -7.19
N GLN A 113 -10.60 -27.07 -7.57
CA GLN A 113 -10.39 -27.94 -8.72
C GLN A 113 -10.29 -27.16 -10.04
N ILE A 114 -11.11 -26.12 -10.23
CA ILE A 114 -11.05 -25.24 -11.41
C ILE A 114 -9.66 -24.60 -11.52
N ILE A 115 -9.09 -24.12 -10.42
CA ILE A 115 -7.76 -23.50 -10.40
C ILE A 115 -6.68 -24.54 -10.65
N ILE A 116 -6.72 -25.70 -10.00
CA ILE A 116 -5.79 -26.81 -10.22
C ILE A 116 -5.78 -27.24 -11.70
N ASP A 117 -6.94 -27.35 -12.31
CA ASP A 117 -7.06 -27.75 -13.71
C ASP A 117 -6.56 -26.66 -14.68
N SER A 118 -6.59 -25.38 -14.26
CA SER A 118 -6.07 -24.28 -15.07
C SER A 118 -4.55 -24.36 -15.25
N ILE A 119 -3.82 -24.81 -14.23
CA ILE A 119 -2.37 -25.02 -14.30
C ILE A 119 -2.02 -26.10 -15.34
N LYS A 120 -2.81 -27.19 -15.40
CA LYS A 120 -2.59 -28.26 -16.38
C LYS A 120 -2.85 -27.81 -17.82
N LYS A 121 -3.84 -26.92 -18.00
CA LYS A 121 -4.26 -26.41 -19.32
C LYS A 121 -3.47 -25.22 -19.79
N LYS A 122 -2.75 -24.52 -18.89
CA LYS A 122 -2.07 -23.23 -19.05
C LYS A 122 -2.93 -22.20 -19.80
N ALA A 123 -3.37 -21.16 -19.10
CA ALA A 123 -3.97 -20.01 -19.79
C ALA A 123 -2.90 -19.41 -20.73
N GLN A 124 -3.20 -19.37 -22.02
CA GLN A 124 -2.22 -18.95 -23.02
C GLN A 124 -2.42 -17.49 -23.46
N ASP A 125 -3.59 -16.93 -23.16
CA ASP A 125 -3.98 -15.58 -23.55
C ASP A 125 -4.98 -14.95 -22.57
N MET A 126 -5.24 -13.64 -22.71
CA MET A 126 -6.19 -12.89 -21.89
C MET A 126 -7.63 -13.43 -21.99
N LEU A 127 -8.01 -14.04 -23.11
CA LEU A 127 -9.35 -14.60 -23.27
C LEU A 127 -9.50 -15.86 -22.40
N SER A 128 -8.50 -16.72 -22.39
CA SER A 128 -8.46 -17.93 -21.53
C SER A 128 -8.47 -17.55 -20.06
N LEU A 129 -7.64 -16.55 -19.65
CA LEU A 129 -7.62 -16.02 -18.30
C LEU A 129 -8.97 -15.38 -17.92
N SER A 130 -9.58 -14.61 -18.81
CA SER A 130 -10.90 -14.05 -18.60
C SER A 130 -11.97 -15.13 -18.41
N SER A 131 -11.89 -16.22 -19.15
CA SER A 131 -12.81 -17.35 -19.02
C SER A 131 -12.62 -18.09 -17.71
N LEU A 132 -11.37 -18.28 -17.28
CA LEU A 132 -11.03 -18.85 -15.97
C LEU A 132 -11.64 -18.02 -14.83
N ILE A 133 -11.43 -16.71 -14.83
CA ILE A 133 -12.00 -15.80 -13.83
C ILE A 133 -13.53 -15.90 -13.79
N SER A 134 -14.19 -15.93 -14.95
CA SER A 134 -15.66 -16.10 -14.99
C SER A 134 -16.10 -17.44 -14.42
N ASN A 135 -15.35 -18.51 -14.68
CA ASN A 135 -15.65 -19.83 -14.16
C ASN A 135 -15.47 -19.92 -12.64
N ILE A 136 -14.40 -19.35 -12.11
CA ILE A 136 -14.18 -19.21 -10.66
C ILE A 136 -15.35 -18.46 -10.02
N CYS A 137 -15.64 -17.23 -10.49
CA CYS A 137 -16.69 -16.39 -9.91
C CYS A 137 -18.11 -16.94 -10.07
N LYS A 138 -18.34 -17.81 -11.07
CA LYS A 138 -19.64 -18.48 -11.29
C LYS A 138 -19.88 -19.61 -10.30
N ASN A 139 -18.84 -20.34 -9.95
CA ASN A 139 -18.95 -21.56 -9.14
C ASN A 139 -18.63 -21.32 -7.66
N ALA A 140 -18.11 -20.17 -7.29
CA ALA A 140 -17.87 -19.81 -5.90
C ALA A 140 -19.20 -19.62 -5.14
N GLU A 141 -19.28 -20.17 -3.93
CA GLU A 141 -20.44 -20.05 -3.04
C GLU A 141 -20.66 -18.63 -2.52
N VAL A 142 -19.57 -17.88 -2.34
CA VAL A 142 -19.60 -16.48 -1.91
C VAL A 142 -18.87 -15.59 -2.92
N PRO A 143 -19.16 -14.27 -2.96
CA PRO A 143 -18.53 -13.40 -3.94
C PRO A 143 -17.00 -13.38 -3.80
N VAL A 144 -16.31 -13.31 -4.93
CA VAL A 144 -14.86 -13.40 -5.03
C VAL A 144 -14.22 -12.03 -5.15
N ILE A 145 -13.15 -11.80 -4.40
CA ILE A 145 -12.32 -10.58 -4.44
C ILE A 145 -10.93 -10.94 -4.94
N LEU A 146 -10.36 -10.08 -5.78
CA LEU A 146 -8.96 -10.13 -6.17
C LEU A 146 -8.21 -8.95 -5.54
N MET A 147 -7.15 -9.24 -4.81
CA MET A 147 -6.20 -8.25 -4.31
C MET A 147 -4.83 -8.51 -4.95
N ILE A 148 -4.20 -7.47 -5.45
CA ILE A 148 -2.85 -7.54 -6.04
C ILE A 148 -1.97 -6.50 -5.38
N ASP A 149 -0.92 -6.95 -4.68
CA ASP A 149 0.09 -6.06 -4.10
C ASP A 149 1.28 -5.87 -5.05
N GLU A 150 2.06 -4.82 -4.83
CA GLU A 150 3.26 -4.45 -5.58
C GLU A 150 3.03 -4.36 -7.11
N VAL A 151 1.86 -3.85 -7.51
CA VAL A 151 1.51 -3.69 -8.95
C VAL A 151 2.47 -2.76 -9.71
N ASP A 152 3.30 -2.02 -8.99
CA ASP A 152 4.35 -1.17 -9.56
C ASP A 152 5.37 -1.98 -10.37
N GLN A 153 5.59 -3.26 -10.03
CA GLN A 153 6.47 -4.17 -10.77
C GLN A 153 6.00 -4.40 -12.21
N ALA A 154 4.68 -4.31 -12.43
CA ALA A 154 4.06 -4.51 -13.75
C ALA A 154 3.75 -3.21 -14.49
N SER A 155 3.94 -2.06 -13.84
CA SER A 155 3.40 -0.77 -14.31
C SER A 155 3.91 -0.32 -15.67
N ASP A 156 5.12 -0.70 -16.05
CA ASP A 156 5.77 -0.31 -17.29
C ASP A 156 5.57 -1.34 -18.43
N HIS A 157 4.80 -2.42 -18.17
CA HIS A 157 4.59 -3.49 -19.12
C HIS A 157 3.23 -3.42 -19.82
N LYS A 158 3.22 -3.49 -21.14
CA LYS A 158 2.00 -3.46 -21.96
C LYS A 158 1.00 -4.56 -21.57
N VAL A 159 1.49 -5.75 -21.24
CA VAL A 159 0.65 -6.90 -20.89
C VAL A 159 -0.19 -6.62 -19.63
N PHE A 160 0.33 -5.86 -18.67
CA PHE A 160 -0.42 -5.44 -17.50
C PHE A 160 -1.53 -4.45 -17.86
N ILE A 161 -1.28 -3.52 -18.80
CA ILE A 161 -2.31 -2.61 -19.32
C ILE A 161 -3.44 -3.41 -20.00
N ASP A 162 -3.08 -4.43 -20.78
CA ASP A 162 -4.05 -5.30 -21.46
C ASP A 162 -4.88 -6.10 -20.42
N PHE A 163 -4.25 -6.58 -19.35
CA PHE A 163 -4.92 -7.22 -18.21
C PHE A 163 -5.91 -6.27 -17.50
N LEU A 164 -5.51 -5.02 -17.23
CA LEU A 164 -6.43 -4.02 -16.68
C LEU A 164 -7.59 -3.74 -17.63
N GLY A 165 -7.34 -3.71 -18.93
CA GLY A 165 -8.36 -3.60 -19.97
C GLY A 165 -9.36 -4.76 -19.95
N MET A 166 -8.86 -5.99 -19.76
CA MET A 166 -9.70 -7.18 -19.59
C MET A 166 -10.56 -7.10 -18.34
N LEU A 167 -9.99 -6.75 -17.18
CA LEU A 167 -10.74 -6.57 -15.93
C LEU A 167 -11.80 -5.47 -16.06
N ARG A 168 -11.48 -4.35 -16.73
CA ARG A 168 -12.44 -3.29 -17.03
C ARG A 168 -13.60 -3.81 -17.89
N SER A 169 -13.32 -4.56 -18.95
CA SER A 169 -14.36 -5.16 -19.80
C SER A 169 -15.31 -6.07 -18.99
N LYS A 170 -14.75 -6.84 -18.06
CA LYS A 170 -15.55 -7.70 -17.14
C LYS A 170 -16.40 -6.85 -16.19
N PHE A 171 -15.82 -5.81 -15.60
CA PHE A 171 -16.53 -4.89 -14.71
C PHE A 171 -17.75 -4.25 -15.41
N LEU A 172 -17.59 -3.78 -16.64
CA LEU A 172 -18.70 -3.16 -17.41
C LEU A 172 -19.81 -4.16 -17.76
N LYS A 173 -19.49 -5.45 -17.85
CA LYS A 173 -20.43 -6.54 -18.17
C LYS A 173 -20.91 -7.33 -16.95
N ARG A 174 -20.60 -6.87 -15.73
CA ARG A 174 -20.87 -7.59 -14.48
C ARG A 174 -22.34 -7.87 -14.18
N SER A 175 -23.25 -7.12 -14.81
CA SER A 175 -24.70 -7.39 -14.70
C SER A 175 -25.16 -8.66 -15.41
N THR A 176 -24.38 -9.13 -16.40
CA THR A 176 -24.72 -10.27 -17.24
C THR A 176 -23.71 -11.40 -17.22
N ARG A 177 -22.50 -11.13 -16.71
CA ARG A 177 -21.40 -12.10 -16.68
C ARG A 177 -20.73 -12.14 -15.32
N PRO A 178 -20.45 -13.34 -14.77
CA PRO A 178 -19.74 -13.48 -13.50
C PRO A 178 -18.35 -12.85 -13.56
N THR A 179 -18.01 -12.08 -12.53
CA THR A 179 -16.71 -11.46 -12.34
C THR A 179 -16.46 -11.16 -10.86
N PHE A 180 -15.29 -10.68 -10.52
CA PHE A 180 -14.94 -10.30 -9.15
C PHE A 180 -15.94 -9.27 -8.58
N GLN A 181 -16.27 -9.44 -7.31
CA GLN A 181 -17.02 -8.47 -6.50
C GLN A 181 -16.27 -7.14 -6.43
N SER A 182 -14.97 -7.23 -6.14
CA SER A 182 -14.06 -6.12 -6.06
C SER A 182 -12.68 -6.53 -6.57
N VAL A 183 -11.94 -5.57 -7.12
CA VAL A 183 -10.50 -5.71 -7.41
C VAL A 183 -9.78 -4.58 -6.71
N ILE A 184 -8.81 -4.94 -5.88
CA ILE A 184 -7.99 -4.03 -5.09
C ILE A 184 -6.56 -4.14 -5.59
N LEU A 185 -6.04 -3.05 -6.11
CA LEU A 185 -4.64 -2.98 -6.53
C LEU A 185 -3.88 -2.13 -5.50
N ALA A 186 -2.67 -2.55 -5.13
CA ALA A 186 -1.85 -1.77 -4.22
C ALA A 186 -0.46 -1.50 -4.81
N GLY A 187 -0.03 -0.26 -4.70
CA GLY A 187 1.25 0.21 -5.22
C GLY A 187 1.55 1.63 -4.76
N VAL A 188 2.65 2.18 -5.27
CA VAL A 188 3.02 3.58 -5.05
C VAL A 188 2.44 4.45 -6.16
N TYR A 189 2.53 3.97 -7.41
CA TYR A 189 2.16 4.76 -8.58
C TYR A 189 0.64 4.81 -8.79
N ASP A 190 0.16 5.96 -9.29
CA ASP A 190 -1.22 6.05 -9.72
C ASP A 190 -1.43 5.29 -11.04
N ILE A 191 -2.10 4.15 -10.94
CA ILE A 191 -2.42 3.30 -12.08
C ILE A 191 -3.37 4.00 -13.07
N LYS A 192 -4.13 4.99 -12.63
CA LYS A 192 -4.97 5.80 -13.52
C LYS A 192 -4.12 6.59 -14.54
N ASN A 193 -2.89 6.93 -14.18
CA ASN A 193 -1.95 7.75 -14.97
C ASN A 193 -0.81 6.97 -15.64
N LEU A 194 -0.81 5.63 -15.61
CA LEU A 194 0.27 4.78 -16.16
C LEU A 194 0.64 5.08 -17.62
N LYS A 195 -0.28 5.57 -18.43
CA LYS A 195 -0.03 5.84 -19.86
C LYS A 195 0.98 6.95 -20.13
N HIS A 196 1.12 7.91 -19.24
CA HIS A 196 2.13 8.98 -19.41
C HIS A 196 3.56 8.47 -19.33
N ARG A 197 3.79 7.27 -18.77
CA ARG A 197 5.12 6.67 -18.63
C ARG A 197 5.52 5.77 -19.79
N ILE A 198 4.57 5.10 -20.42
CA ILE A 198 4.85 4.05 -21.41
C ILE A 198 4.93 4.60 -22.85
N ARG A 199 4.50 5.86 -23.08
CA ARG A 199 4.39 6.42 -24.43
C ARG A 199 4.89 7.86 -24.52
N GLU A 200 6.19 8.02 -24.70
CA GLU A 200 6.74 9.25 -25.28
C GLU A 200 6.52 9.34 -26.81
N ASP A 201 6.19 8.22 -27.49
CA ASP A 201 6.28 8.13 -28.95
C ASP A 201 4.98 7.95 -29.75
N HIS A 202 3.79 7.89 -29.14
CA HIS A 202 2.55 7.79 -29.92
C HIS A 202 1.43 8.72 -29.43
N GLU A 203 1.20 9.73 -30.29
CA GLU A 203 0.09 10.68 -30.23
C GLU A 203 -1.30 10.00 -30.08
N HIS A 204 -2.16 10.64 -29.28
CA HIS A 204 -3.62 10.56 -29.35
C HIS A 204 -4.27 9.19 -29.20
N GLN A 205 -4.13 8.52 -28.05
CA GLN A 205 -5.24 7.61 -27.67
C GLN A 205 -5.30 7.29 -26.18
N MET A 206 -6.35 7.82 -25.62
CA MET A 206 -7.33 7.18 -24.73
C MET A 206 -7.03 7.10 -23.22
N ASN A 207 -8.08 7.41 -22.47
CA ASN A 207 -8.21 7.24 -21.02
C ASN A 207 -7.59 5.93 -20.52
N SER A 208 -6.97 5.99 -19.35
CA SER A 208 -6.46 4.81 -18.66
C SER A 208 -7.47 3.66 -18.69
N PRO A 209 -7.06 2.40 -18.92
CA PRO A 209 -7.97 1.27 -18.82
C PRO A 209 -8.57 1.12 -17.42
N TRP A 210 -7.98 1.79 -16.42
CA TRP A 210 -8.44 1.75 -15.03
C TRP A 210 -9.31 2.96 -14.61
N ASN A 211 -9.89 3.68 -15.57
CA ASN A 211 -10.82 4.80 -15.31
C ASN A 211 -12.14 4.38 -14.62
N ILE A 212 -12.36 3.09 -14.41
CA ILE A 212 -13.46 2.53 -13.61
C ILE A 212 -13.19 2.53 -12.12
N ALA A 213 -11.93 2.77 -11.72
CA ALA A 213 -11.55 2.74 -10.32
C ALA A 213 -12.22 3.87 -9.53
N ALA A 214 -12.81 3.50 -8.42
CA ALA A 214 -13.28 4.46 -7.43
C ALA A 214 -12.09 5.15 -6.76
N ASP A 215 -12.31 6.35 -6.26
CA ASP A 215 -11.31 7.06 -5.49
C ASP A 215 -11.13 6.41 -4.13
N PHE A 216 -9.87 6.24 -3.73
CA PHE A 216 -9.50 5.71 -2.43
C PHE A 216 -9.18 6.86 -1.47
N SER A 217 -10.18 7.27 -0.70
CA SER A 217 -10.09 8.39 0.24
C SER A 217 -9.78 7.98 1.68
N VAL A 218 -9.56 6.67 1.94
CA VAL A 218 -9.25 6.20 3.30
C VAL A 218 -7.87 6.71 3.71
N ASP A 219 -7.82 7.46 4.81
CA ASP A 219 -6.55 7.91 5.38
C ASP A 219 -5.87 6.75 6.10
N MET A 220 -4.69 6.37 5.62
CA MET A 220 -3.89 5.29 6.20
C MET A 220 -2.85 5.79 7.22
N SER A 221 -2.71 7.11 7.43
CA SER A 221 -1.84 7.66 8.46
C SER A 221 -2.38 7.33 9.86
N PHE A 222 -1.50 7.26 10.86
CA PHE A 222 -1.91 7.05 12.23
C PHE A 222 -2.32 8.36 12.88
N THR A 223 -3.44 8.35 13.58
CA THR A 223 -3.86 9.47 14.41
C THR A 223 -3.09 9.47 15.75
N ARG A 224 -3.23 10.55 16.52
CA ARG A 224 -2.69 10.62 17.88
C ARG A 224 -3.23 9.52 18.78
N ASP A 225 -4.53 9.25 18.67
CA ASP A 225 -5.20 8.20 19.45
C ASP A 225 -4.77 6.80 19.01
N ASP A 226 -4.51 6.59 17.71
CA ASP A 226 -3.96 5.35 17.19
C ASP A 226 -2.58 5.08 17.81
N ILE A 227 -1.70 6.08 17.82
CA ILE A 227 -0.36 5.97 18.42
C ILE A 227 -0.46 5.74 19.92
N ALA A 228 -1.35 6.47 20.60
CA ALA A 228 -1.56 6.31 22.04
C ALA A 228 -2.02 4.88 22.38
N SER A 229 -2.96 4.30 21.61
CA SER A 229 -3.45 2.94 21.86
C SER A 229 -2.34 1.88 21.72
N MET A 230 -1.44 2.05 20.77
CA MET A 230 -0.27 1.17 20.61
C MET A 230 0.70 1.31 21.78
N LEU A 231 0.93 2.52 22.27
CA LEU A 231 1.78 2.77 23.44
C LEU A 231 1.15 2.30 24.76
N ASP A 232 -0.17 2.37 24.89
CA ASP A 232 -0.90 1.81 26.04
C ASP A 232 -0.72 0.29 26.15
N GLU A 233 -0.67 -0.41 25.02
CA GLU A 233 -0.38 -1.85 25.00
C GLU A 233 1.06 -2.12 25.47
N TYR A 234 2.04 -1.38 24.95
CA TYR A 234 3.43 -1.48 25.39
C TYR A 234 3.58 -1.19 26.89
N GLU A 235 2.96 -0.12 27.40
CA GLU A 235 3.02 0.25 28.82
C GLU A 235 2.51 -0.88 29.73
N LYS A 236 1.42 -1.55 29.33
CA LYS A 236 0.86 -2.69 30.07
C LYS A 236 1.80 -3.89 30.11
N ASP A 237 2.44 -4.21 28.98
CA ASP A 237 3.32 -5.37 28.87
C ASP A 237 4.62 -5.16 29.64
N TYR A 238 5.22 -4.00 29.57
CA TYR A 238 6.46 -3.66 30.26
C TYR A 238 6.27 -3.13 31.68
N LYS A 239 5.02 -2.85 32.08
CA LYS A 239 4.69 -2.25 33.39
C LYS A 239 5.51 -0.98 33.67
N CYS A 240 5.84 -0.25 32.63
CA CYS A 240 6.52 1.03 32.73
C CYS A 240 5.49 2.15 32.94
N THR A 241 5.94 3.28 33.43
CA THR A 241 5.07 4.47 33.59
C THR A 241 5.49 5.50 32.56
N MET A 242 4.58 5.85 31.63
CA MET A 242 4.79 6.91 30.68
C MET A 242 3.56 7.81 30.55
N GLU A 243 3.78 9.06 30.14
CA GLU A 243 2.69 9.97 29.78
C GLU A 243 2.23 9.68 28.34
N VAL A 244 1.56 8.51 28.13
CA VAL A 244 1.22 7.96 26.80
C VAL A 244 0.71 9.02 25.83
N LYS A 245 -0.28 9.82 26.21
CA LYS A 245 -0.87 10.86 25.35
C LYS A 245 0.13 11.93 24.93
N LYS A 246 0.99 12.37 25.85
CA LYS A 246 2.02 13.39 25.52
C LYS A 246 3.10 12.82 24.61
N ILE A 247 3.49 11.57 24.81
CA ILE A 247 4.44 10.88 23.95
C ILE A 247 3.86 10.66 22.56
N ALA A 248 2.61 10.18 22.49
CA ALA A 248 1.90 10.01 21.22
C ALA A 248 1.76 11.31 20.43
N GLU A 249 1.38 12.42 21.11
CA GLU A 249 1.29 13.75 20.54
C GLU A 249 2.66 14.18 19.96
N LEU A 250 3.74 14.04 20.73
CA LEU A 250 5.07 14.43 20.29
C LEU A 250 5.54 13.60 19.08
N ILE A 251 5.33 12.28 19.09
CA ILE A 251 5.65 11.41 17.94
C ILE A 251 4.83 11.86 16.73
N TYR A 252 3.53 12.15 16.90
CA TYR A 252 2.68 12.62 15.82
C TYR A 252 3.14 13.96 15.25
N GLU A 253 3.54 14.93 16.08
CA GLU A 253 4.06 16.24 15.65
C GLU A 253 5.25 16.11 14.68
N TYR A 254 6.12 15.13 14.89
CA TYR A 254 7.28 14.91 14.03
C TYR A 254 6.98 14.06 12.80
N THR A 255 6.06 13.11 12.91
CA THR A 255 5.80 12.11 11.88
C THR A 255 4.56 12.38 11.04
N SER A 256 3.65 13.24 11.49
CA SER A 256 2.28 13.39 10.96
C SER A 256 1.58 12.01 10.79
N GLY A 257 1.87 11.07 11.69
CA GLY A 257 1.29 9.73 11.67
C GLY A 257 1.82 8.81 10.56
N TYR A 258 2.95 9.13 9.93
CA TYR A 258 3.56 8.27 8.91
C TYR A 258 3.93 6.90 9.53
N PRO A 259 3.31 5.77 9.13
CA PRO A 259 3.38 4.51 9.88
C PRO A 259 4.79 4.03 10.18
N TYR A 260 5.67 4.01 9.17
CA TYR A 260 7.06 3.62 9.36
C TYR A 260 7.80 4.50 10.35
N LEU A 261 7.63 5.83 10.24
CA LEU A 261 8.33 6.78 11.13
C LEU A 261 7.88 6.63 12.57
N VAL A 262 6.58 6.42 12.80
CA VAL A 262 6.02 6.17 14.13
C VAL A 262 6.65 4.89 14.71
N SER A 263 6.54 3.76 14.02
CA SER A 263 7.09 2.48 14.49
C SER A 263 8.61 2.54 14.67
N LYS A 264 9.32 3.25 13.78
CA LYS A 264 10.78 3.38 13.87
C LYS A 264 11.23 4.20 15.07
N ILE A 265 10.54 5.30 15.40
CA ILE A 265 10.83 6.07 16.61
C ILE A 265 10.58 5.23 17.85
N CYS A 266 9.44 4.54 17.93
CA CYS A 266 9.13 3.65 19.05
C CYS A 266 10.19 2.54 19.21
N LYS A 267 10.59 1.91 18.10
CA LYS A 267 11.67 0.90 18.08
C LYS A 267 12.99 1.46 18.60
N LEU A 268 13.36 2.68 18.19
CA LEU A 268 14.61 3.30 18.66
C LEU A 268 14.57 3.66 20.14
N ILE A 269 13.42 4.08 20.67
CA ILE A 269 13.26 4.34 22.11
C ILE A 269 13.44 3.03 22.87
N ASP A 270 12.79 1.97 22.43
CA ASP A 270 12.84 0.66 23.08
C ASP A 270 14.24 0.05 23.06
N GLU A 271 14.92 0.04 21.89
CA GLU A 271 16.16 -0.69 21.67
C GLU A 271 17.44 0.12 21.93
N ARG A 272 17.40 1.47 21.81
CA ARG A 272 18.61 2.31 21.77
C ARG A 272 18.61 3.51 22.71
N CYS A 273 17.46 3.82 23.31
CA CYS A 273 17.33 4.94 24.24
C CYS A 273 16.93 4.46 25.64
N ASP A 274 17.35 3.26 26.02
CA ASP A 274 17.13 2.66 27.35
C ASP A 274 15.66 2.70 27.80
N GLN A 275 14.72 2.55 26.84
CA GLN A 275 13.27 2.61 27.08
C GLN A 275 12.83 3.93 27.75
N ASN A 276 13.53 5.00 27.44
CA ASN A 276 13.24 6.32 27.97
C ASN A 276 12.02 6.96 27.30
N TRP A 277 10.81 6.57 27.74
CA TRP A 277 9.54 7.07 27.25
C TRP A 277 9.21 8.47 27.82
N THR A 278 10.12 9.41 27.61
CA THR A 278 9.96 10.83 27.94
C THR A 278 10.16 11.69 26.70
N LYS A 279 9.84 12.98 26.80
CA LYS A 279 10.16 13.95 25.73
C LYS A 279 11.64 13.87 25.31
N GLN A 280 12.54 13.71 26.26
CA GLN A 280 13.99 13.62 25.99
C GLN A 280 14.32 12.38 25.16
N GLY A 281 13.77 11.21 25.52
CA GLY A 281 14.02 9.96 24.81
C GLY A 281 13.44 9.98 23.39
N VAL A 282 12.24 10.56 23.18
CA VAL A 282 11.68 10.75 21.83
C VAL A 282 12.59 11.62 20.97
N LEU A 283 13.08 12.75 21.50
CA LEU A 283 13.98 13.65 20.75
C LEU A 283 15.32 12.98 20.45
N GLU A 284 15.81 12.12 21.34
CA GLU A 284 17.03 11.34 21.10
C GLU A 284 16.83 10.30 20.01
N ALA A 285 15.75 9.55 20.04
CA ALA A 285 15.38 8.61 18.98
C ALA A 285 15.25 9.31 17.61
N ILE A 286 14.64 10.50 17.56
CA ILE A 286 14.56 11.30 16.34
C ILE A 286 15.96 11.70 15.84
N LYS A 287 16.88 12.13 16.73
CA LYS A 287 18.27 12.45 16.35
C LYS A 287 19.00 11.22 15.78
N ILE A 288 18.79 10.03 16.36
CA ILE A 288 19.34 8.78 15.86
C ILE A 288 18.75 8.49 14.47
N LEU A 289 17.43 8.53 14.32
CA LEU A 289 16.75 8.30 13.05
C LEU A 289 17.25 9.22 11.93
N LEU A 290 17.42 10.51 12.23
CA LEU A 290 17.91 11.49 11.26
C LEU A 290 19.37 11.27 10.82
N LYS A 291 20.15 10.49 11.54
CA LYS A 291 21.54 10.11 11.18
C LYS A 291 21.61 8.77 10.45
N GLU A 292 20.56 7.94 10.52
CA GLU A 292 20.56 6.64 9.87
C GLU A 292 20.46 6.76 8.34
N THR A 293 21.08 5.80 7.65
CA THR A 293 20.75 5.46 6.27
C THR A 293 19.67 4.37 6.31
N ASN A 294 18.55 4.61 5.65
CA ASN A 294 17.46 3.64 5.53
C ASN A 294 16.77 3.80 4.17
N THR A 295 16.01 2.79 3.80
CA THR A 295 15.36 2.73 2.48
C THR A 295 14.41 3.89 2.21
N LEU A 296 13.74 4.44 3.25
CA LEU A 296 12.86 5.59 3.10
C LEU A 296 13.63 6.85 2.72
N PHE A 297 14.75 7.12 3.38
CA PHE A 297 15.58 8.28 3.10
C PHE A 297 16.41 8.13 1.81
N ASP A 298 16.78 6.91 1.46
CA ASP A 298 17.44 6.62 0.18
C ASP A 298 16.46 6.83 -0.98
N ASP A 299 15.20 6.43 -0.82
CA ASP A 299 14.14 6.70 -1.81
C ASP A 299 13.89 8.21 -1.94
N LEU A 300 13.76 8.95 -0.83
CA LEU A 300 13.64 10.41 -0.83
C LEU A 300 14.78 11.06 -1.63
N ARG A 301 16.03 10.70 -1.32
CA ARG A 301 17.22 11.25 -2.01
C ARG A 301 17.21 10.92 -3.50
N LYS A 302 16.91 9.68 -3.88
CA LYS A 302 16.82 9.23 -5.26
C LYS A 302 15.76 10.03 -6.02
N LYS A 303 14.55 10.14 -5.48
CA LYS A 303 13.44 10.84 -6.14
C LYS A 303 13.72 12.33 -6.33
N ILE A 304 14.33 12.99 -5.36
CA ILE A 304 14.76 14.39 -5.50
C ILE A 304 15.83 14.55 -6.59
N THR A 305 16.70 13.55 -6.75
CA THR A 305 17.71 13.57 -7.81
C THR A 305 17.08 13.33 -9.18
N ASP A 306 16.14 12.41 -9.29
CA ASP A 306 15.49 12.02 -10.53
C ASP A 306 14.50 13.11 -11.03
N TYR A 307 13.83 13.83 -10.10
CA TYR A 307 12.82 14.84 -10.41
C TYR A 307 13.28 16.25 -10.03
N LYS A 308 13.99 16.91 -10.95
CA LYS A 308 14.58 18.26 -10.72
C LYS A 308 13.53 19.32 -10.37
N GLU A 309 12.35 19.26 -10.98
CA GLU A 309 11.28 20.22 -10.71
C GLU A 309 10.71 20.04 -9.29
N LEU A 310 10.57 18.80 -8.83
CA LEU A 310 10.19 18.50 -7.44
C LEU A 310 11.26 19.02 -6.48
N LYS A 311 12.54 18.81 -6.79
CA LYS A 311 13.65 19.36 -6.01
C LYS A 311 13.55 20.89 -5.87
N ASN A 312 13.32 21.59 -6.97
CA ASN A 312 13.23 23.04 -7.00
C ASN A 312 12.04 23.54 -6.17
N MET A 313 10.86 22.92 -6.32
CA MET A 313 9.67 23.25 -5.54
C MET A 313 9.92 23.06 -4.03
N LEU A 314 10.50 21.92 -3.62
CA LEU A 314 10.81 21.65 -2.22
C LEU A 314 11.84 22.66 -1.67
N TYR A 315 12.83 23.05 -2.46
CA TYR A 315 13.80 24.07 -2.11
C TYR A 315 13.14 25.45 -1.90
N SER A 316 12.27 25.86 -2.83
CA SER A 316 11.57 27.14 -2.73
C SER A 316 10.66 27.20 -1.50
N ILE A 317 9.94 26.11 -1.20
CA ILE A 317 9.11 26.02 0.03
C ILE A 317 9.98 26.18 1.28
N LEU A 318 11.12 25.46 1.35
CA LEU A 318 11.93 25.38 2.56
C LEU A 318 12.81 26.62 2.80
N PHE A 319 13.38 27.20 1.75
CA PHE A 319 14.41 28.24 1.87
C PHE A 319 13.99 29.62 1.36
N GLN A 320 12.99 29.69 0.49
CA GLN A 320 12.51 30.95 -0.07
C GLN A 320 11.13 31.34 0.49
N GLY A 321 10.47 30.47 1.24
CA GLY A 321 9.15 30.72 1.82
C GLY A 321 8.04 30.83 0.77
N GLU A 322 8.26 30.24 -0.43
CA GLU A 322 7.25 30.22 -1.47
C GLU A 322 6.08 29.31 -1.11
N SER A 323 4.89 29.72 -1.47
CA SER A 323 3.65 28.98 -1.27
C SER A 323 3.10 28.52 -2.61
N TYR A 324 2.74 27.27 -2.70
CA TYR A 324 2.18 26.64 -3.92
C TYR A 324 0.76 26.20 -3.64
N PRO A 325 -0.25 26.71 -4.38
CA PRO A 325 -1.61 26.18 -4.29
C PRO A 325 -1.62 24.69 -4.63
N TYR A 326 -2.32 23.88 -3.83
CA TYR A 326 -2.43 22.45 -4.10
C TYR A 326 -3.30 22.21 -5.33
N ASN A 327 -2.73 21.61 -6.35
CA ASN A 327 -3.40 21.20 -7.56
C ASN A 327 -2.95 19.77 -7.94
N PRO A 328 -3.81 18.75 -7.81
CA PRO A 328 -3.47 17.37 -8.15
C PRO A 328 -3.19 17.15 -9.65
N ASP A 329 -3.64 18.06 -10.54
CA ASP A 329 -3.33 17.98 -11.97
C ASP A 329 -1.91 18.49 -12.29
N ASN A 330 -1.25 19.12 -11.33
CA ASN A 330 0.15 19.51 -11.49
C ASN A 330 1.06 18.29 -11.24
N PHE A 331 1.79 17.89 -12.28
CA PHE A 331 2.66 16.72 -12.26
C PHE A 331 3.67 16.69 -11.09
N VAL A 332 4.24 17.84 -10.74
CA VAL A 332 5.22 17.92 -9.64
C VAL A 332 4.55 17.71 -8.29
N ILE A 333 3.36 18.29 -8.11
CA ILE A 333 2.55 18.14 -6.90
C ILE A 333 2.04 16.70 -6.78
N ASP A 334 1.53 16.14 -7.88
CA ASP A 334 1.09 14.74 -7.93
C ASP A 334 2.20 13.78 -7.53
N ILE A 335 3.38 13.89 -8.15
CA ILE A 335 4.57 13.09 -7.80
C ILE A 335 4.99 13.27 -6.34
N GLY A 336 5.07 14.50 -5.86
CA GLY A 336 5.48 14.77 -4.49
C GLY A 336 4.51 14.20 -3.45
N THR A 337 3.20 14.26 -3.75
CA THR A 337 2.13 13.66 -2.94
C THR A 337 2.17 12.13 -2.98
N MET A 338 2.33 11.57 -4.17
CA MET A 338 2.42 10.12 -4.39
C MET A 338 3.60 9.49 -3.63
N PHE A 339 4.76 10.16 -3.59
CA PHE A 339 5.89 9.71 -2.79
C PHE A 339 5.77 10.06 -1.31
N GLY A 340 4.73 10.77 -0.91
CA GLY A 340 4.49 11.16 0.49
C GLY A 340 5.43 12.25 1.02
N PHE A 341 6.10 13.00 0.16
CA PHE A 341 7.01 14.07 0.58
C PHE A 341 6.29 15.37 0.88
N ILE A 342 5.18 15.60 0.20
CA ILE A 342 4.29 16.72 0.41
C ILE A 342 2.86 16.25 0.65
N LYS A 343 2.05 17.13 1.21
CA LYS A 343 0.62 16.94 1.39
C LYS A 343 -0.11 18.27 1.19
N GLU A 344 -1.41 18.17 1.00
CA GLU A 344 -2.32 19.31 1.05
C GLU A 344 -2.53 19.73 2.51
N ASN A 345 -2.53 21.03 2.76
CA ASN A 345 -2.95 21.64 4.01
C ASN A 345 -3.55 23.02 3.72
N ASP A 346 -4.83 23.19 4.01
CA ASP A 346 -5.58 24.43 3.77
C ASP A 346 -5.43 24.98 2.33
N GLY A 347 -5.48 24.08 1.34
CA GLY A 347 -5.35 24.41 -0.07
C GLY A 347 -3.93 24.68 -0.55
N GLN A 348 -2.94 24.50 0.33
CA GLN A 348 -1.53 24.74 0.03
C GLN A 348 -0.69 23.45 0.09
N VAL A 349 0.38 23.44 -0.66
CA VAL A 349 1.39 22.39 -0.61
C VAL A 349 2.29 22.60 0.60
N VAL A 350 2.40 21.61 1.48
CA VAL A 350 3.32 21.60 2.61
C VAL A 350 4.16 20.34 2.64
N ILE A 351 5.33 20.37 3.27
CA ILE A 351 6.12 19.15 3.53
C ILE A 351 5.31 18.24 4.47
N SER A 352 5.27 16.94 4.17
CA SER A 352 4.35 16.01 4.84
C SER A 352 4.58 15.90 6.34
N ASN A 353 5.83 15.99 6.80
CA ASN A 353 6.19 15.87 8.22
C ASN A 353 7.55 16.49 8.54
N ARG A 354 7.79 16.74 9.83
CA ARG A 354 9.03 17.39 10.31
C ARG A 354 10.29 16.54 10.10
N ILE A 355 10.18 15.23 10.05
CA ILE A 355 11.32 14.34 9.76
C ILE A 355 11.80 14.56 8.31
N PHE A 356 10.89 14.57 7.33
CA PHE A 356 11.25 14.86 5.94
C PHE A 356 11.75 16.29 5.78
N GLU A 357 11.10 17.26 6.42
CA GLU A 357 11.55 18.65 6.42
C GLU A 357 13.02 18.75 6.87
N THR A 358 13.36 18.14 8.02
CA THR A 358 14.72 18.17 8.57
C THR A 358 15.72 17.44 7.64
N ARG A 359 15.33 16.32 7.04
CA ARG A 359 16.17 15.60 6.07
C ARG A 359 16.43 16.40 4.82
N LEU A 360 15.42 17.10 4.31
CA LEU A 360 15.53 17.97 3.14
C LEU A 360 16.45 19.17 3.43
N TYR A 361 16.34 19.82 4.60
CA TYR A 361 17.28 20.87 5.01
C TYR A 361 18.74 20.41 5.00
N ASN A 362 18.98 19.14 5.32
CA ASN A 362 20.34 18.59 5.33
C ASN A 362 20.82 18.11 3.94
N LEU A 363 19.90 17.94 2.96
CA LEU A 363 20.21 17.47 1.62
C LEU A 363 20.47 18.61 0.64
N PHE A 364 19.90 19.78 0.88
CA PHE A 364 20.08 20.98 0.05
C PHE A 364 21.23 21.85 0.52
#